data_c5fdbbbc55956ff2ea16fff43e78019a
#
_entry.id   c5fdbbbc55956ff2ea16fff43e78019a
#
_cell.length_a   1.000
_cell.length_b   1.000
_cell.length_c   1.000
_cell.angle_alpha   90.00
_cell.angle_beta   90.00
_cell.angle_gamma   90.00
#
_symmetry.space_group_name_H-M   'P 1'
#
loop_
_entity.id
_entity.type
_entity.pdbx_description
1 polymer ?
#
loop_
_entity_poly.entity_id
_entity_poly.type
_entity_poly.pdbx_seq_one_letter_code
_entity_poly.pdbx_strand_id
1 'polypeptide(L)'
;MKTSLQLAKVKNDLSKRKLSIAIPASIVSDVPHLREKTLKVGLVGRAAAIFRVNEIIVYPDNPRVNQAIDTDLIATLLAYMDTPQYLRKKLFTLKPELRYAGVLPPLRTPHHPLNCKMNKMNVGEYREGVTLFKRKNGVFVDIGVEKPAFIPNMELLTGKRVTVRIKRVDKRVEAELVSRDEIREYWGYTIRAEKLPFGKMVKARGFDLTVATSKHGVPFDKVAERITERWESGKILVAFGSPTRGLYEIVEQEGLNVEEIVDFVVNTVPMQGTETIRTEEALIASLAVLSTQITFKV
;
A
#
# COMPACT_ATOMS: atom_id res chain seq x y z
N MET A 1 -27.67 7.03 17.24
CA MET A 1 -26.57 7.81 17.86
C MET A 1 -25.42 6.95 18.39
N LYS A 2 -25.64 5.77 19.02
CA LYS A 2 -24.54 4.90 19.50
C LYS A 2 -23.62 4.38 18.36
N THR A 3 -24.17 4.06 17.20
CA THR A 3 -23.43 3.48 16.05
C THR A 3 -22.41 4.45 15.41
N SER A 4 -22.69 5.75 15.38
CA SER A 4 -21.77 6.75 14.80
C SER A 4 -20.59 7.06 15.71
N LEU A 5 -20.77 7.03 17.03
CA LEU A 5 -19.70 7.19 18.02
C LEU A 5 -18.77 5.96 18.07
N GLN A 6 -19.33 4.75 17.88
CA GLN A 6 -18.54 3.52 17.79
C GLN A 6 -17.68 3.47 16.51
N LEU A 7 -18.25 3.85 15.36
CA LEU A 7 -17.52 3.96 14.10
C LEU A 7 -16.41 5.05 14.15
N ALA A 8 -16.64 6.14 14.90
CA ALA A 8 -15.64 7.18 15.08
C ALA A 8 -14.49 6.71 16.00
N LYS A 9 -14.78 5.87 17.01
CA LYS A 9 -13.79 5.29 17.93
C LYS A 9 -12.91 4.26 17.21
N VAL A 10 -13.51 3.39 16.39
CA VAL A 10 -12.79 2.43 15.54
C VAL A 10 -11.92 3.15 14.50
N LYS A 11 -12.40 4.25 13.90
CA LYS A 11 -11.60 5.08 12.99
C LYS A 11 -10.39 5.73 13.67
N ASN A 12 -10.51 6.12 14.94
CA ASN A 12 -9.41 6.73 15.70
C ASN A 12 -8.32 5.72 16.08
N ASP A 13 -8.68 4.48 16.38
CA ASP A 13 -7.70 3.44 16.71
C ASP A 13 -6.91 2.96 15.50
N LEU A 14 -7.53 2.88 14.32
CA LEU A 14 -6.85 2.49 13.10
C LEU A 14 -5.79 3.49 12.62
N SER A 15 -5.79 4.73 13.09
CA SER A 15 -4.75 5.72 12.77
C SER A 15 -3.39 5.42 13.42
N LYS A 16 -3.37 4.63 14.49
CA LYS A 16 -2.16 4.20 15.21
C LYS A 16 -1.50 2.96 14.59
N ARG A 17 -2.23 2.23 13.75
CA ARG A 17 -1.76 1.02 13.09
C ARG A 17 -1.14 1.36 11.75
N LYS A 18 0.08 0.91 11.52
CA LYS A 18 0.75 0.94 10.21
C LYS A 18 0.90 -0.48 9.68
N LEU A 19 0.01 -0.87 8.78
CA LEU A 19 0.02 -2.19 8.17
C LEU A 19 0.90 -2.19 6.93
N SER A 20 1.94 -2.99 6.94
CA SER A 20 2.79 -3.30 5.79
C SER A 20 2.51 -4.72 5.30
N ILE A 21 2.56 -4.92 3.98
CA ILE A 21 2.61 -6.26 3.38
C ILE A 21 3.97 -6.44 2.72
N ALA A 22 4.53 -7.66 2.81
CA ALA A 22 5.72 -8.06 2.06
C ALA A 22 5.35 -9.10 1.01
N ILE A 23 5.68 -8.82 -0.25
CA ILE A 23 5.47 -9.69 -1.40
C ILE A 23 6.80 -9.98 -2.10
N PRO A 24 6.99 -11.18 -2.65
CA PRO A 24 8.21 -11.53 -3.36
C PRO A 24 8.28 -10.84 -4.72
N ALA A 25 9.48 -10.49 -5.16
CA ALA A 25 9.70 -9.94 -6.50
C ALA A 25 9.30 -10.93 -7.61
N SER A 26 9.39 -12.23 -7.33
CA SER A 26 8.97 -13.29 -8.26
C SER A 26 7.46 -13.49 -8.36
N ILE A 27 6.64 -12.68 -7.70
CA ILE A 27 5.16 -12.80 -7.80
C ILE A 27 4.66 -12.78 -9.26
N VAL A 28 5.39 -12.16 -10.17
CA VAL A 28 5.04 -12.06 -11.59
C VAL A 28 5.77 -13.09 -12.48
N SER A 29 6.58 -13.97 -11.92
CA SER A 29 7.44 -14.90 -12.69
C SER A 29 6.69 -16.08 -13.30
N ASP A 30 5.53 -16.44 -12.77
CA ASP A 30 4.67 -17.53 -13.23
C ASP A 30 3.83 -17.16 -14.47
N VAL A 31 3.86 -15.92 -14.90
CA VAL A 31 3.15 -15.44 -16.09
C VAL A 31 4.11 -14.71 -17.06
N PRO A 32 4.15 -15.14 -18.35
CA PRO A 32 5.12 -14.60 -19.29
C PRO A 32 4.74 -13.23 -19.85
N HIS A 33 3.44 -12.96 -20.03
CA HIS A 33 2.99 -11.77 -20.74
C HIS A 33 2.81 -10.55 -19.81
N LEU A 34 3.29 -9.39 -20.26
CA LEU A 34 3.22 -8.15 -19.49
C LEU A 34 1.77 -7.77 -19.10
N ARG A 35 0.78 -8.08 -19.96
CA ARG A 35 -0.63 -7.81 -19.64
C ARG A 35 -1.10 -8.61 -18.43
N GLU A 36 -0.72 -9.87 -18.32
CA GLU A 36 -1.06 -10.76 -17.21
C GLU A 36 -0.32 -10.36 -15.95
N LYS A 37 0.99 -10.04 -16.05
CA LYS A 37 1.76 -9.45 -14.96
C LYS A 37 1.08 -8.18 -14.42
N THR A 38 0.61 -7.29 -15.32
CA THR A 38 -0.10 -6.06 -14.95
C THR A 38 -1.40 -6.35 -14.19
N LEU A 39 -2.20 -7.31 -14.66
CA LEU A 39 -3.43 -7.72 -13.95
C LEU A 39 -3.14 -8.25 -12.55
N LYS A 40 -2.13 -9.12 -12.43
CA LYS A 40 -1.73 -9.74 -11.16
C LYS A 40 -1.28 -8.68 -10.13
N VAL A 41 -0.41 -7.76 -10.52
CA VAL A 41 -0.01 -6.62 -9.70
C VAL A 41 -1.21 -5.72 -9.38
N GLY A 42 -2.13 -5.56 -10.34
CA GLY A 42 -3.38 -4.82 -10.15
C GLY A 42 -4.25 -5.38 -9.02
N LEU A 43 -4.33 -6.71 -8.89
CA LEU A 43 -5.05 -7.37 -7.79
C LEU A 43 -4.37 -7.10 -6.45
N VAL A 44 -3.03 -7.14 -6.38
CA VAL A 44 -2.27 -6.80 -5.17
C VAL A 44 -2.56 -5.37 -4.73
N GLY A 45 -2.43 -4.39 -5.64
CA GLY A 45 -2.69 -2.98 -5.32
C GLY A 45 -4.14 -2.73 -4.90
N ARG A 46 -5.09 -3.42 -5.53
CA ARG A 46 -6.51 -3.32 -5.17
C ARG A 46 -6.80 -3.90 -3.79
N ALA A 47 -6.26 -5.08 -3.48
CA ALA A 47 -6.39 -5.70 -2.18
C ALA A 47 -5.74 -4.84 -1.08
N ALA A 48 -4.53 -4.31 -1.31
CA ALA A 48 -3.86 -3.40 -0.39
C ALA A 48 -4.75 -2.18 -0.06
N ALA A 49 -5.41 -1.59 -1.05
CA ALA A 49 -6.32 -0.48 -0.84
C ALA A 49 -7.58 -0.87 -0.07
N ILE A 50 -8.19 -2.03 -0.36
CA ILE A 50 -9.38 -2.54 0.33
C ILE A 50 -9.10 -2.71 1.82
N PHE A 51 -7.96 -3.30 2.18
CA PHE A 51 -7.59 -3.63 3.56
C PHE A 51 -6.75 -2.55 4.24
N ARG A 52 -6.67 -1.34 3.64
CA ARG A 52 -6.00 -0.17 4.24
C ARG A 52 -4.53 -0.42 4.55
N VAL A 53 -3.82 -1.12 3.66
CA VAL A 53 -2.36 -1.31 3.74
C VAL A 53 -1.66 0.04 3.55
N ASN A 54 -0.71 0.35 4.43
CA ASN A 54 0.04 1.61 4.40
C ASN A 54 1.33 1.50 3.55
N GLU A 55 1.93 0.29 3.51
CA GLU A 55 3.18 0.06 2.78
C GLU A 55 3.16 -1.31 2.10
N ILE A 56 3.58 -1.34 0.84
CA ILE A 56 3.84 -2.57 0.09
C ILE A 56 5.36 -2.70 -0.07
N ILE A 57 5.93 -3.76 0.48
CA ILE A 57 7.35 -4.07 0.39
C ILE A 57 7.53 -5.16 -0.64
N VAL A 58 8.29 -4.90 -1.69
CA VAL A 58 8.67 -5.90 -2.68
C VAL A 58 10.08 -6.36 -2.36
N TYR A 59 10.24 -7.60 -1.90
CA TYR A 59 11.52 -8.14 -1.48
C TYR A 59 12.10 -9.14 -2.49
N PRO A 60 13.43 -9.22 -2.65
CA PRO A 60 14.07 -10.25 -3.47
C PRO A 60 13.96 -11.60 -2.74
N ASP A 61 13.37 -12.60 -3.41
CA ASP A 61 13.14 -13.95 -2.87
C ASP A 61 14.03 -15.01 -3.50
N ASN A 62 14.86 -14.66 -4.47
CA ASN A 62 15.79 -15.56 -5.13
C ASN A 62 17.19 -14.96 -5.24
N PRO A 63 18.14 -15.38 -4.37
CA PRO A 63 19.50 -14.83 -4.37
C PRO A 63 20.31 -15.20 -5.63
N ARG A 64 19.85 -16.18 -6.43
CA ARG A 64 20.52 -16.64 -7.64
C ARG A 64 20.14 -15.88 -8.89
N VAL A 65 19.13 -15.02 -8.82
CA VAL A 65 18.57 -14.28 -9.98
C VAL A 65 18.51 -12.80 -9.67
N ASN A 66 18.92 -11.98 -10.63
CA ASN A 66 18.69 -10.54 -10.52
C ASN A 66 17.21 -10.22 -10.79
N GLN A 67 16.51 -9.84 -9.75
CA GLN A 67 15.07 -9.56 -9.78
C GLN A 67 14.76 -8.06 -9.90
N ALA A 68 15.74 -7.21 -10.24
CA ALA A 68 15.55 -5.76 -10.32
C ALA A 68 14.46 -5.37 -11.34
N ILE A 69 14.40 -6.03 -12.49
CA ILE A 69 13.41 -5.76 -13.55
C ILE A 69 11.98 -6.04 -13.05
N ASP A 70 11.74 -7.19 -12.43
CA ASP A 70 10.42 -7.54 -11.89
C ASP A 70 10.05 -6.62 -10.71
N THR A 71 11.02 -6.29 -9.85
CA THR A 71 10.82 -5.34 -8.74
C THR A 71 10.42 -3.95 -9.26
N ASP A 72 11.11 -3.44 -10.27
CA ASP A 72 10.81 -2.13 -10.87
C ASP A 72 9.46 -2.12 -11.59
N LEU A 73 9.11 -3.22 -12.27
CA LEU A 73 7.80 -3.40 -12.88
C LEU A 73 6.69 -3.32 -11.82
N ILE A 74 6.80 -4.13 -10.76
CA ILE A 74 5.81 -4.17 -9.67
C ILE A 74 5.69 -2.79 -9.01
N ALA A 75 6.82 -2.17 -8.65
CA ALA A 75 6.84 -0.86 -8.01
C ALA A 75 6.24 0.23 -8.91
N THR A 76 6.55 0.22 -10.21
CA THR A 76 6.00 1.18 -11.18
C THR A 76 4.49 1.04 -11.32
N LEU A 77 3.98 -0.19 -11.47
CA LEU A 77 2.52 -0.44 -11.60
C LEU A 77 1.76 -0.04 -10.34
N LEU A 78 2.26 -0.41 -9.16
CA LEU A 78 1.64 -0.04 -7.88
C LEU A 78 1.68 1.48 -7.64
N ALA A 79 2.79 2.14 -7.94
CA ALA A 79 2.90 3.60 -7.83
C ALA A 79 1.95 4.32 -8.79
N TYR A 80 1.80 3.80 -10.01
CA TYR A 80 0.83 4.32 -10.98
C TYR A 80 -0.61 4.17 -10.47
N MET A 81 -0.95 3.04 -9.83
CA MET A 81 -2.27 2.81 -9.24
C MET A 81 -2.55 3.79 -8.09
N ASP A 82 -1.58 3.97 -7.16
CA ASP A 82 -1.71 4.87 -6.01
C ASP A 82 -1.77 6.35 -6.43
N THR A 83 -1.35 6.68 -7.64
CA THR A 83 -1.39 8.04 -8.12
C THR A 83 -2.78 8.41 -8.67
N PRO A 84 -3.41 9.49 -8.16
CA PRO A 84 -4.67 9.98 -8.70
C PRO A 84 -4.61 10.21 -10.21
N GLN A 85 -5.71 9.89 -10.90
CA GLN A 85 -5.75 9.85 -12.36
C GLN A 85 -5.32 11.17 -13.00
N TYR A 86 -5.69 12.32 -12.42
CA TYR A 86 -5.35 13.64 -12.93
C TYR A 86 -3.86 14.00 -12.83
N LEU A 87 -3.07 13.29 -12.00
CA LEU A 87 -1.63 13.49 -11.86
C LEU A 87 -0.79 12.55 -12.73
N ARG A 88 -1.37 11.44 -13.21
CA ARG A 88 -0.60 10.37 -13.87
C ARG A 88 0.20 10.86 -15.07
N LYS A 89 -0.39 11.67 -15.95
CA LYS A 89 0.31 12.21 -17.13
C LYS A 89 1.49 13.12 -16.77
N LYS A 90 1.49 13.74 -15.59
CA LYS A 90 2.55 14.66 -15.15
C LYS A 90 3.65 13.95 -14.40
N LEU A 91 3.33 12.86 -13.68
CA LEU A 91 4.28 12.13 -12.85
C LEU A 91 4.88 10.91 -13.55
N PHE A 92 4.19 10.35 -14.53
CA PHE A 92 4.68 9.21 -15.29
C PHE A 92 4.87 9.58 -16.77
N THR A 93 6.10 9.40 -17.24
CA THR A 93 6.42 9.43 -18.67
C THR A 93 5.93 8.15 -19.34
N LEU A 94 5.96 8.09 -20.66
CA LEU A 94 5.71 6.84 -21.40
C LEU A 94 6.78 5.80 -21.01
N LYS A 95 6.34 4.76 -20.33
CA LYS A 95 7.18 3.63 -19.89
C LYS A 95 6.65 2.32 -20.47
N PRO A 96 7.52 1.41 -20.93
CA PRO A 96 7.11 0.08 -21.42
C PRO A 96 6.28 -0.69 -20.39
N GLU A 97 6.60 -0.57 -19.10
CA GLU A 97 5.92 -1.23 -17.98
C GLU A 97 4.44 -0.81 -17.88
N LEU A 98 4.11 0.40 -18.33
CA LEU A 98 2.75 0.95 -18.26
C LEU A 98 1.94 0.71 -19.54
N ARG A 99 2.45 -0.07 -20.51
CA ARG A 99 1.77 -0.36 -21.77
C ARG A 99 0.34 -0.87 -21.58
N TYR A 100 0.12 -1.67 -20.57
CA TYR A 100 -1.18 -2.25 -20.24
C TYR A 100 -1.82 -1.63 -18.99
N ALA A 101 -1.42 -0.43 -18.58
CA ALA A 101 -1.98 0.23 -17.40
C ALA A 101 -3.52 0.43 -17.44
N GLY A 102 -4.13 0.36 -18.64
CA GLY A 102 -5.58 0.42 -18.81
C GLY A 102 -6.36 -0.77 -18.21
N VAL A 103 -5.71 -1.91 -17.95
CA VAL A 103 -6.35 -3.06 -17.30
C VAL A 103 -6.28 -3.00 -15.77
N LEU A 104 -5.53 -2.05 -15.20
CA LEU A 104 -5.42 -1.90 -13.76
C LEU A 104 -6.74 -1.46 -13.14
N PRO A 105 -7.21 -2.13 -12.07
CA PRO A 105 -8.44 -1.73 -11.40
C PRO A 105 -8.28 -0.38 -10.69
N PRO A 106 -9.29 0.51 -10.71
CA PRO A 106 -9.23 1.77 -9.99
C PRO A 106 -9.27 1.54 -8.48
N LEU A 107 -8.44 2.26 -7.71
CA LEU A 107 -8.42 2.13 -6.26
C LEU A 107 -9.67 2.72 -5.59
N ARG A 108 -10.18 3.85 -6.07
CA ARG A 108 -11.35 4.58 -5.51
C ARG A 108 -11.21 4.85 -4.00
N THR A 109 -10.03 5.22 -3.60
CA THR A 109 -9.68 5.63 -2.23
C THR A 109 -9.92 7.13 -2.03
N PRO A 110 -9.97 7.66 -0.81
CA PRO A 110 -10.22 9.08 -0.54
C PRO A 110 -9.28 10.03 -1.29
N HIS A 111 -8.01 9.67 -1.49
CA HIS A 111 -7.06 10.49 -2.25
C HIS A 111 -7.25 10.43 -3.79
N HIS A 112 -8.25 9.68 -4.29
CA HIS A 112 -8.65 9.62 -5.69
C HIS A 112 -10.01 10.32 -5.90
N PRO A 113 -10.11 11.64 -5.69
CA PRO A 113 -11.38 12.36 -5.81
C PRO A 113 -11.89 12.35 -7.26
N LEU A 114 -13.18 12.22 -7.41
CA LEU A 114 -13.85 12.31 -8.71
C LEU A 114 -14.21 13.75 -9.10
N ASN A 115 -14.24 14.65 -8.10
CA ASN A 115 -14.54 16.05 -8.32
C ASN A 115 -13.33 16.80 -8.90
N CYS A 116 -13.51 17.37 -10.10
CA CYS A 116 -12.51 18.18 -10.81
C CYS A 116 -12.89 19.67 -10.90
N LYS A 117 -13.93 20.12 -10.17
CA LYS A 117 -14.41 21.51 -10.21
C LYS A 117 -14.05 22.25 -8.93
N MET A 118 -13.43 23.42 -9.07
CA MET A 118 -13.03 24.27 -7.96
C MET A 118 -14.22 24.66 -7.06
N ASN A 119 -15.36 24.99 -7.65
CA ASN A 119 -16.56 25.43 -6.92
C ASN A 119 -17.24 24.32 -6.09
N LYS A 120 -16.81 23.07 -6.24
CA LYS A 120 -17.28 21.90 -5.45
C LYS A 120 -16.29 21.47 -4.39
N MET A 121 -15.22 22.22 -4.18
CA MET A 121 -14.22 21.94 -3.16
C MET A 121 -14.62 22.51 -1.81
N ASN A 122 -14.26 21.81 -0.75
CA ASN A 122 -14.50 22.26 0.61
C ASN A 122 -13.19 22.72 1.28
N VAL A 123 -13.28 23.74 2.13
CA VAL A 123 -12.20 24.12 3.03
C VAL A 123 -11.95 22.95 3.99
N GLY A 124 -10.68 22.61 4.21
CA GLY A 124 -10.28 21.44 5.01
C GLY A 124 -10.12 20.15 4.20
N GLU A 125 -10.55 20.10 2.93
CA GLU A 125 -10.37 18.95 2.05
C GLU A 125 -8.88 18.70 1.77
N TYR A 126 -8.49 17.43 1.79
CA TYR A 126 -7.15 17.00 1.40
C TYR A 126 -7.11 16.62 -0.09
N ARG A 127 -6.00 16.96 -0.75
CA ARG A 127 -5.74 16.62 -2.14
C ARG A 127 -4.29 16.20 -2.36
N GLU A 128 -4.08 15.21 -3.23
CA GLU A 128 -2.77 15.00 -3.83
C GLU A 128 -2.54 16.04 -4.93
N GLY A 129 -1.31 16.50 -5.05
CA GLY A 129 -0.95 17.47 -6.07
C GLY A 129 0.43 17.24 -6.65
N VAL A 130 0.73 17.97 -7.72
CA VAL A 130 2.08 18.07 -8.28
C VAL A 130 2.48 19.54 -8.39
N THR A 131 3.68 19.86 -7.93
CA THR A 131 4.24 21.20 -8.00
C THR A 131 4.51 21.59 -9.47
N LEU A 132 3.99 22.74 -9.91
CA LEU A 132 4.09 23.20 -11.29
C LEU A 132 5.21 24.21 -11.49
N PHE A 133 5.12 25.35 -10.82
CA PHE A 133 6.10 26.44 -10.93
C PHE A 133 6.12 27.28 -9.64
N LYS A 134 7.25 27.97 -9.44
CA LYS A 134 7.46 28.90 -8.33
C LYS A 134 7.07 30.33 -8.73
N ARG A 135 6.65 31.10 -7.75
CA ARG A 135 6.56 32.56 -7.79
C ARG A 135 7.28 33.12 -6.56
N LYS A 136 7.55 34.45 -6.56
CA LYS A 136 8.28 35.15 -5.47
C LYS A 136 7.72 34.85 -4.06
N ASN A 137 6.41 34.59 -3.95
CA ASN A 137 5.72 34.42 -2.67
C ASN A 137 5.14 33.01 -2.47
N GLY A 138 5.56 31.99 -3.21
CA GLY A 138 5.07 30.63 -3.03
C GLY A 138 5.09 29.75 -4.27
N VAL A 139 4.40 28.62 -4.22
CA VAL A 139 4.40 27.57 -5.23
C VAL A 139 2.97 27.29 -5.72
N PHE A 140 2.83 27.09 -7.02
CA PHE A 140 1.58 26.61 -7.62
C PHE A 140 1.60 25.09 -7.77
N VAL A 141 0.48 24.46 -7.41
CA VAL A 141 0.31 23.02 -7.35
C VAL A 141 -0.95 22.62 -8.13
N ASP A 142 -0.81 21.69 -9.07
CA ASP A 142 -1.96 21.08 -9.71
C ASP A 142 -2.58 20.05 -8.76
N ILE A 143 -3.84 20.25 -8.42
CA ILE A 143 -4.64 19.41 -7.52
C ILE A 143 -5.84 18.78 -8.21
N GLY A 144 -5.84 18.75 -9.57
CA GLY A 144 -6.87 18.11 -10.36
C GLY A 144 -8.15 18.92 -10.55
N VAL A 145 -8.10 20.26 -10.44
CA VAL A 145 -9.20 21.18 -10.76
C VAL A 145 -8.75 22.20 -11.82
N GLU A 146 -9.66 23.04 -12.29
CA GLU A 146 -9.44 23.92 -13.45
C GLU A 146 -8.26 24.89 -13.28
N LYS A 147 -7.98 25.31 -12.03
CA LYS A 147 -6.89 26.23 -11.70
C LYS A 147 -5.98 25.62 -10.64
N PRO A 148 -4.68 25.79 -10.75
CA PRO A 148 -3.75 25.31 -9.73
C PRO A 148 -4.00 26.00 -8.38
N ALA A 149 -3.82 25.25 -7.29
CA ALA A 149 -3.79 25.79 -5.95
C ALA A 149 -2.48 26.53 -5.70
N PHE A 150 -2.51 27.54 -4.85
CA PHE A 150 -1.36 28.31 -4.42
C PHE A 150 -1.00 27.98 -2.96
N ILE A 151 0.27 27.66 -2.73
CA ILE A 151 0.82 27.49 -1.38
C ILE A 151 1.71 28.70 -1.09
N PRO A 152 1.29 29.61 -0.19
CA PRO A 152 2.08 30.81 0.13
C PRO A 152 3.34 30.47 0.95
N ASN A 153 4.36 31.32 0.83
CA ASN A 153 5.59 31.27 1.62
C ASN A 153 6.30 29.91 1.62
N MET A 154 6.23 29.18 0.52
CA MET A 154 6.81 27.85 0.38
C MET A 154 7.70 27.77 -0.87
N GLU A 155 8.84 27.11 -0.71
CA GLU A 155 9.73 26.76 -1.81
C GLU A 155 9.79 25.23 -1.97
N LEU A 156 9.37 24.75 -3.13
CA LEU A 156 9.40 23.33 -3.49
C LEU A 156 9.97 23.18 -4.91
N LEU A 157 10.62 22.05 -5.15
CA LEU A 157 11.07 21.69 -6.49
C LEU A 157 9.84 21.37 -7.38
N THR A 158 9.91 21.78 -8.65
CA THR A 158 8.88 21.47 -9.66
C THR A 158 8.79 19.96 -9.92
N GLY A 159 7.58 19.47 -10.26
CA GLY A 159 7.35 18.07 -10.58
C GLY A 159 7.31 17.14 -9.36
N LYS A 160 7.26 17.66 -8.15
CA LYS A 160 7.15 16.84 -6.93
C LYS A 160 5.70 16.57 -6.58
N ARG A 161 5.38 15.32 -6.27
CA ARG A 161 4.09 14.93 -5.68
C ARG A 161 4.05 15.42 -4.24
N VAL A 162 2.96 16.06 -3.88
CA VAL A 162 2.72 16.65 -2.55
C VAL A 162 1.29 16.40 -2.12
N THR A 163 1.06 16.37 -0.81
CA THR A 163 -0.29 16.35 -0.24
C THR A 163 -0.58 17.72 0.36
N VAL A 164 -1.77 18.25 0.06
CA VAL A 164 -2.17 19.58 0.50
C VAL A 164 -3.53 19.55 1.18
N ARG A 165 -3.75 20.48 2.11
CA ARG A 165 -5.05 20.78 2.70
C ARG A 165 -5.55 22.11 2.17
N ILE A 166 -6.81 22.16 1.74
CA ILE A 166 -7.45 23.38 1.21
C ILE A 166 -7.74 24.34 2.35
N LYS A 167 -7.22 25.55 2.28
CA LYS A 167 -7.42 26.60 3.28
C LYS A 167 -8.50 27.58 2.89
N ARG A 168 -8.59 27.92 1.60
CA ARG A 168 -9.57 28.87 1.06
C ARG A 168 -9.90 28.54 -0.37
N VAL A 169 -11.18 28.68 -0.71
CA VAL A 169 -11.69 28.55 -2.07
C VAL A 169 -12.43 29.85 -2.40
N ASP A 170 -11.84 30.65 -3.31
CA ASP A 170 -12.39 31.92 -3.76
C ASP A 170 -12.05 32.12 -5.25
N LYS A 171 -11.56 33.27 -5.70
CA LYS A 171 -11.06 33.48 -7.07
C LYS A 171 -9.91 32.52 -7.43
N ARG A 172 -9.18 32.05 -6.43
CA ARG A 172 -8.17 30.99 -6.50
C ARG A 172 -8.29 30.06 -5.29
N VAL A 173 -7.73 28.87 -5.41
CA VAL A 173 -7.60 27.94 -4.29
C VAL A 173 -6.29 28.26 -3.56
N GLU A 174 -6.35 28.47 -2.25
CA GLU A 174 -5.17 28.51 -1.37
C GLU A 174 -5.09 27.23 -0.56
N ALA A 175 -3.91 26.68 -0.46
CA ALA A 175 -3.66 25.42 0.25
C ALA A 175 -2.40 25.51 1.12
N GLU A 176 -2.26 24.58 2.02
CA GLU A 176 -1.05 24.36 2.80
C GLU A 176 -0.53 22.96 2.58
N LEU A 177 0.79 22.78 2.68
CA LEU A 177 1.43 21.48 2.64
C LEU A 177 1.14 20.72 3.93
N VAL A 178 0.81 19.44 3.81
CA VAL A 178 0.57 18.54 4.96
C VAL A 178 1.30 17.22 4.77
N SER A 179 1.67 16.59 5.89
CA SER A 179 2.16 15.22 5.88
C SER A 179 1.01 14.24 5.72
N ARG A 180 1.24 13.12 5.02
CA ARG A 180 0.25 12.03 4.95
C ARG A 180 -0.09 11.45 6.33
N ASP A 181 0.85 11.50 7.28
CA ASP A 181 0.66 11.00 8.65
C ASP A 181 -0.33 11.87 9.46
N GLU A 182 -0.61 13.11 9.03
CA GLU A 182 -1.61 13.99 9.65
C GLU A 182 -3.05 13.65 9.21
N ILE A 183 -3.20 12.86 8.16
CA ILE A 183 -4.51 12.53 7.58
C ILE A 183 -5.08 11.31 8.29
N ARG A 184 -6.24 11.49 8.94
CA ARG A 184 -6.93 10.40 9.66
C ARG A 184 -7.58 9.37 8.76
N GLU A 185 -7.89 9.74 7.52
CA GLU A 185 -8.47 8.85 6.53
C GLU A 185 -7.38 7.99 5.88
N TYR A 186 -7.75 6.85 5.32
CA TYR A 186 -6.82 6.06 4.52
C TYR A 186 -6.39 6.84 3.28
N TRP A 187 -5.08 7.10 3.14
CA TRP A 187 -4.54 7.97 2.10
C TRP A 187 -3.64 7.21 1.11
N GLY A 188 -4.01 5.95 0.80
CA GLY A 188 -3.26 5.09 -0.09
C GLY A 188 -2.08 4.40 0.59
N TYR A 189 -1.19 3.84 -0.22
CA TYR A 189 -0.02 3.11 0.24
C TYR A 189 1.28 3.69 -0.34
N THR A 190 2.38 3.41 0.32
CA THR A 190 3.73 3.61 -0.22
C THR A 190 4.28 2.30 -0.74
N ILE A 191 5.23 2.38 -1.69
CA ILE A 191 5.90 1.21 -2.25
C ILE A 191 7.37 1.27 -1.90
N ARG A 192 7.90 0.16 -1.44
CA ARG A 192 9.31 -0.02 -1.15
C ARG A 192 9.86 -1.19 -1.96
N ALA A 193 10.76 -0.89 -2.89
CA ALA A 193 11.63 -1.87 -3.49
C ALA A 193 12.75 -2.19 -2.49
N GLU A 194 12.66 -3.35 -1.83
CA GLU A 194 13.62 -3.74 -0.81
C GLU A 194 14.85 -4.37 -1.48
N LYS A 195 16.03 -4.12 -0.91
CA LYS A 195 17.29 -4.70 -1.40
C LYS A 195 17.73 -5.92 -0.59
N LEU A 196 17.29 -5.98 0.66
CA LEU A 196 17.59 -7.10 1.54
C LEU A 196 16.64 -8.27 1.28
N PRO A 197 17.11 -9.50 1.32
CA PRO A 197 16.25 -10.67 1.36
C PRO A 197 15.32 -10.62 2.56
N PHE A 198 14.21 -11.38 2.50
CA PHE A 198 13.11 -11.27 3.45
C PHE A 198 13.54 -11.39 4.93
N GLY A 199 14.30 -12.43 5.29
CA GLY A 199 14.69 -12.65 6.67
C GLY A 199 15.59 -11.55 7.21
N LYS A 200 16.55 -11.10 6.42
CA LYS A 200 17.42 -9.96 6.79
C LYS A 200 16.65 -8.66 6.91
N MET A 201 15.67 -8.43 6.02
CA MET A 201 14.80 -7.26 6.06
C MET A 201 13.96 -7.22 7.34
N VAL A 202 13.33 -8.32 7.73
CA VAL A 202 12.53 -8.41 8.95
C VAL A 202 13.38 -8.08 10.18
N LYS A 203 14.57 -8.68 10.32
CA LYS A 203 15.49 -8.41 11.42
C LYS A 203 15.95 -6.94 11.49
N ALA A 204 16.13 -6.30 10.33
CA ALA A 204 16.64 -4.92 10.27
C ALA A 204 15.58 -3.84 10.55
N ARG A 205 14.28 -4.11 10.30
CA ARG A 205 13.24 -3.06 10.29
C ARG A 205 12.47 -2.86 11.59
N GLY A 206 12.50 -3.80 12.51
CA GLY A 206 11.83 -3.68 13.80
C GLY A 206 10.32 -3.46 13.67
N PHE A 207 9.58 -4.50 13.29
CA PHE A 207 8.12 -4.52 13.33
C PHE A 207 7.65 -4.88 14.74
N ASP A 208 6.49 -4.35 15.15
CA ASP A 208 5.88 -4.68 16.44
C ASP A 208 5.13 -6.01 16.39
N LEU A 209 4.63 -6.39 15.20
CA LEU A 209 4.00 -7.67 14.92
C LEU A 209 4.38 -8.14 13.51
N THR A 210 4.85 -9.39 13.41
CA THR A 210 5.21 -10.03 12.15
C THR A 210 4.42 -11.33 11.97
N VAL A 211 3.65 -11.40 10.86
CA VAL A 211 2.83 -12.55 10.51
C VAL A 211 3.26 -13.06 9.14
N ALA A 212 3.84 -14.24 9.09
CA ALA A 212 4.14 -14.95 7.85
C ALA A 212 2.96 -15.86 7.48
N THR A 213 2.53 -15.86 6.22
CA THR A 213 1.47 -16.76 5.73
C THR A 213 2.06 -18.00 5.09
N SER A 214 1.58 -19.17 5.46
CA SER A 214 2.03 -20.44 4.90
C SER A 214 0.95 -21.50 5.04
N LYS A 215 0.83 -22.42 4.05
CA LYS A 215 -0.02 -23.62 4.17
C LYS A 215 0.43 -24.57 5.28
N HIS A 216 1.70 -24.48 5.66
CA HIS A 216 2.32 -25.27 6.74
C HIS A 216 2.30 -24.56 8.10
N GLY A 217 1.77 -23.33 8.16
CA GLY A 217 1.63 -22.58 9.40
C GLY A 217 0.53 -23.11 10.31
N VAL A 218 0.51 -22.61 11.54
CA VAL A 218 -0.54 -22.92 12.49
C VAL A 218 -1.89 -22.37 11.96
N PRO A 219 -2.99 -23.14 12.01
CA PRO A 219 -4.32 -22.66 11.65
C PRO A 219 -4.63 -21.37 12.40
N PHE A 220 -5.13 -20.35 11.68
CA PHE A 220 -5.32 -19.00 12.23
C PHE A 220 -6.20 -18.96 13.49
N ASP A 221 -7.25 -19.79 13.55
CA ASP A 221 -8.14 -19.90 14.70
C ASP A 221 -7.43 -20.23 16.02
N LYS A 222 -6.30 -20.96 15.96
CA LYS A 222 -5.50 -21.34 17.13
C LYS A 222 -4.65 -20.21 17.71
N VAL A 223 -4.40 -19.17 16.93
CA VAL A 223 -3.55 -18.03 17.32
C VAL A 223 -4.24 -16.68 17.20
N ALA A 224 -5.52 -16.67 16.82
CA ALA A 224 -6.29 -15.47 16.53
C ALA A 224 -6.29 -14.46 17.68
N GLU A 225 -6.52 -14.90 18.93
CA GLU A 225 -6.52 -14.03 20.11
C GLU A 225 -5.17 -13.33 20.31
N ARG A 226 -4.07 -14.10 20.26
CA ARG A 226 -2.71 -13.57 20.42
C ARG A 226 -2.32 -12.57 19.34
N ILE A 227 -2.75 -12.81 18.09
CA ILE A 227 -2.54 -11.87 16.98
C ILE A 227 -3.40 -10.62 17.21
N THR A 228 -4.68 -10.78 17.60
CA THR A 228 -5.62 -9.69 17.80
C THR A 228 -5.15 -8.72 18.87
N GLU A 229 -4.58 -9.19 19.97
CA GLU A 229 -4.03 -8.36 21.04
C GLU A 229 -2.97 -7.37 20.55
N ARG A 230 -2.20 -7.75 19.52
CA ARG A 230 -1.12 -6.95 18.94
C ARG A 230 -1.49 -6.27 17.61
N TRP A 231 -2.69 -6.53 17.08
CA TRP A 231 -3.11 -6.08 15.73
C TRP A 231 -3.59 -4.63 15.69
N GLU A 232 -3.98 -4.06 16.80
CA GLU A 232 -4.68 -2.77 16.87
C GLU A 232 -3.75 -1.56 16.73
N SER A 233 -2.46 -1.71 17.02
CA SER A 233 -1.50 -0.60 17.01
C SER A 233 -0.09 -1.06 16.59
N GLY A 234 0.75 -0.08 16.25
CA GLY A 234 2.14 -0.33 15.91
C GLY A 234 2.39 -0.65 14.44
N LYS A 235 3.60 -1.09 14.15
CA LYS A 235 4.07 -1.46 12.82
C LYS A 235 3.86 -2.95 12.59
N ILE A 236 2.89 -3.29 11.78
CA ILE A 236 2.51 -4.67 11.50
C ILE A 236 3.00 -5.08 10.12
N LEU A 237 3.60 -6.25 10.01
CA LEU A 237 3.97 -6.88 8.75
C LEU A 237 3.16 -8.15 8.54
N VAL A 238 2.54 -8.27 7.36
CA VAL A 238 2.01 -9.55 6.85
C VAL A 238 2.81 -9.95 5.62
N ALA A 239 3.44 -11.12 5.66
CA ALA A 239 4.35 -11.57 4.62
C ALA A 239 3.79 -12.77 3.84
N PHE A 240 4.07 -12.79 2.55
CA PHE A 240 3.61 -13.79 1.59
C PHE A 240 4.80 -14.43 0.86
N GLY A 241 4.70 -15.72 0.61
CA GLY A 241 5.65 -16.46 -0.21
C GLY A 241 5.47 -16.23 -1.72
N SER A 242 6.35 -16.84 -2.51
CA SER A 242 6.33 -16.78 -3.96
C SER A 242 5.39 -17.84 -4.57
N PRO A 243 5.07 -17.74 -5.86
CA PRO A 243 4.25 -18.74 -6.55
C PRO A 243 4.79 -20.18 -6.48
N THR A 244 6.10 -20.31 -6.37
CA THR A 244 6.80 -21.61 -6.42
C THR A 244 7.45 -22.01 -5.10
N ARG A 245 7.63 -21.08 -4.15
CA ARG A 245 8.30 -21.33 -2.87
C ARG A 245 7.61 -20.61 -1.73
N GLY A 246 7.37 -21.34 -0.64
CA GLY A 246 6.86 -20.78 0.60
C GLY A 246 7.91 -19.96 1.37
N LEU A 247 7.47 -19.22 2.38
CA LEU A 247 8.38 -18.41 3.22
C LEU A 247 9.39 -19.29 3.99
N TYR A 248 9.06 -20.53 4.32
CA TYR A 248 10.03 -21.46 4.93
C TYR A 248 11.23 -21.67 4.00
N GLU A 249 11.00 -22.03 2.75
CA GLU A 249 12.06 -22.28 1.77
C GLU A 249 12.83 -21.01 1.41
N ILE A 250 12.17 -19.85 1.33
CA ILE A 250 12.81 -18.57 1.02
C ILE A 250 13.78 -18.18 2.14
N VAL A 251 13.37 -18.31 3.40
CA VAL A 251 14.16 -17.93 4.56
C VAL A 251 15.30 -18.94 4.81
N GLU A 252 15.07 -20.24 4.55
CA GLU A 252 16.09 -21.28 4.62
C GLU A 252 17.25 -21.01 3.66
N GLN A 253 16.97 -20.48 2.45
CA GLN A 253 18.02 -20.07 1.50
C GLN A 253 18.90 -18.93 2.00
N GLU A 254 18.43 -18.18 3.00
CA GLU A 254 19.22 -17.16 3.70
C GLU A 254 20.04 -17.73 4.89
N GLY A 255 19.93 -19.04 5.15
CA GLY A 255 20.51 -19.69 6.31
C GLY A 255 19.80 -19.35 7.63
N LEU A 256 18.51 -19.01 7.56
CA LEU A 256 17.69 -18.60 8.69
C LEU A 256 16.47 -19.53 8.84
N ASN A 257 15.88 -19.53 10.05
CA ASN A 257 14.60 -20.18 10.32
C ASN A 257 13.50 -19.14 10.40
N VAL A 258 12.40 -19.32 9.65
CA VAL A 258 11.30 -18.37 9.62
C VAL A 258 10.64 -18.19 10.99
N GLU A 259 10.52 -19.28 11.77
CA GLU A 259 9.89 -19.24 13.11
C GLU A 259 10.70 -18.46 14.14
N GLU A 260 12.01 -18.24 13.89
CA GLU A 260 12.88 -17.42 14.74
C GLU A 260 12.87 -15.93 14.38
N ILE A 261 12.36 -15.58 13.19
CA ILE A 261 12.41 -14.21 12.68
C ILE A 261 11.05 -13.53 12.61
N VAL A 262 9.96 -14.30 12.70
CA VAL A 262 8.59 -13.77 12.75
C VAL A 262 7.88 -14.20 14.02
N ASP A 263 6.88 -13.43 14.45
CA ASP A 263 6.10 -13.74 15.65
C ASP A 263 5.14 -14.92 15.41
N PHE A 264 4.58 -15.02 14.22
CA PHE A 264 3.61 -16.05 13.86
C PHE A 264 3.80 -16.52 12.42
N VAL A 265 3.75 -17.85 12.21
CA VAL A 265 3.57 -18.45 10.89
C VAL A 265 2.17 -19.07 10.88
N VAL A 266 1.28 -18.53 10.05
CA VAL A 266 -0.15 -18.86 10.08
C VAL A 266 -0.65 -19.43 8.76
N ASN A 267 -1.58 -20.37 8.87
CA ASN A 267 -2.42 -20.82 7.77
C ASN A 267 -3.80 -20.16 7.89
N THR A 268 -4.10 -19.25 6.98
CA THR A 268 -5.37 -18.52 6.93
C THR A 268 -6.43 -19.24 6.09
N VAL A 269 -6.07 -20.32 5.39
CA VAL A 269 -6.97 -21.15 4.58
C VAL A 269 -6.69 -22.62 4.86
N PRO A 270 -6.96 -23.12 6.11
CA PRO A 270 -6.51 -24.45 6.56
C PRO A 270 -7.12 -25.62 5.78
N MET A 271 -8.24 -25.41 5.10
CA MET A 271 -8.94 -26.44 4.31
C MET A 271 -8.89 -26.12 2.81
N GLN A 272 -7.77 -25.58 2.31
CA GLN A 272 -7.66 -25.26 0.88
C GLN A 272 -7.87 -26.50 0.00
N GLY A 273 -8.73 -26.35 -1.02
CA GLY A 273 -9.04 -27.43 -1.96
C GLY A 273 -8.06 -27.54 -3.15
N THR A 274 -7.15 -26.57 -3.28
CA THR A 274 -6.11 -26.52 -4.31
C THR A 274 -4.77 -26.90 -3.70
N GLU A 275 -3.86 -27.44 -4.49
CA GLU A 275 -2.50 -27.75 -4.03
C GLU A 275 -1.76 -26.49 -3.57
N THR A 276 -1.92 -25.40 -4.31
CA THR A 276 -1.32 -24.10 -4.03
C THR A 276 -2.36 -22.99 -4.16
N ILE A 277 -2.21 -21.93 -3.36
CA ILE A 277 -2.94 -20.68 -3.51
C ILE A 277 -1.93 -19.65 -4.04
N ARG A 278 -2.29 -18.91 -5.09
CA ARG A 278 -1.42 -17.88 -5.66
C ARG A 278 -1.22 -16.74 -4.67
N THR A 279 -0.09 -16.06 -4.75
CA THR A 279 0.26 -14.99 -3.79
C THR A 279 -0.82 -13.89 -3.71
N GLU A 280 -1.38 -13.46 -4.83
CA GLU A 280 -2.45 -12.45 -4.87
C GLU A 280 -3.77 -12.95 -4.27
N GLU A 281 -4.07 -14.24 -4.38
CA GLU A 281 -5.25 -14.88 -3.77
C GLU A 281 -5.04 -15.04 -2.25
N ALA A 282 -3.88 -15.55 -1.85
CA ALA A 282 -3.48 -15.67 -0.45
C ALA A 282 -3.50 -14.30 0.26
N LEU A 283 -3.08 -13.24 -0.43
CA LEU A 283 -3.10 -11.89 0.08
C LEU A 283 -4.52 -11.41 0.40
N ILE A 284 -5.45 -11.59 -0.53
CA ILE A 284 -6.87 -11.21 -0.32
C ILE A 284 -7.48 -12.04 0.83
N ALA A 285 -7.30 -13.36 0.79
CA ALA A 285 -7.85 -14.26 1.80
C ALA A 285 -7.31 -13.96 3.20
N SER A 286 -5.98 -13.85 3.33
CA SER A 286 -5.32 -13.59 4.62
C SER A 286 -5.69 -12.23 5.19
N LEU A 287 -5.67 -11.17 4.39
CA LEU A 287 -6.05 -9.85 4.85
C LEU A 287 -7.54 -9.76 5.21
N ALA A 288 -8.42 -10.50 4.52
CA ALA A 288 -9.83 -10.61 4.89
C ALA A 288 -9.99 -11.25 6.27
N VAL A 289 -9.36 -12.40 6.51
CA VAL A 289 -9.39 -13.10 7.80
C VAL A 289 -8.84 -12.22 8.91
N LEU A 290 -7.65 -11.63 8.72
CA LEU A 290 -7.01 -10.76 9.71
C LEU A 290 -7.83 -9.50 10.01
N SER A 291 -8.48 -8.91 9.01
CA SER A 291 -9.27 -7.68 9.19
C SER A 291 -10.54 -7.89 10.01
N THR A 292 -11.13 -9.07 9.98
CA THR A 292 -12.34 -9.37 10.77
C THR A 292 -12.10 -9.37 12.27
N GLN A 293 -10.85 -9.62 12.71
CA GLN A 293 -10.50 -9.67 14.12
C GLN A 293 -10.50 -8.28 14.81
N ILE A 294 -10.41 -7.20 14.03
CA ILE A 294 -10.39 -5.82 14.55
C ILE A 294 -11.79 -5.37 14.99
N THR A 295 -12.85 -5.94 14.40
CA THR A 295 -14.22 -5.42 14.49
C THR A 295 -15.01 -5.98 15.66
N PHE A 296 -14.55 -7.04 16.33
CA PHE A 296 -15.34 -7.77 17.33
C PHE A 296 -15.03 -7.43 18.78
N LYS A 297 -14.07 -6.56 19.09
CA LYS A 297 -13.90 -5.99 20.44
C LYS A 297 -14.73 -4.70 20.57
N VAL A 298 -16.07 -4.84 20.50
CA VAL A 298 -17.02 -3.76 20.85
C VAL A 298 -17.59 -4.00 22.23
#